data_f9950b09daed48c47b4762cbeb26f265
#
_entry.id   f9950b09daed48c47b4762cbeb26f265
#
_cell.length_a   1.000
_cell.length_b   1.000
_cell.length_c   1.000
_cell.angle_alpha   90.00
_cell.angle_beta   90.00
_cell.angle_gamma   90.00
#
_symmetry.space_group_name_H-M   'P 1'
#
loop_
_entity.id
_entity.type
_entity.pdbx_description
1 polymer ?
#
loop_
_entity_poly.entity_id
_entity_poly.type
_entity_poly.pdbx_seq_one_letter_code
_entity_poly.pdbx_strand_id
1 'polypeptide(L)' 'MTDTDAHAQRVYLAGEAINAYRNARGTLNAPDEDITDLIVDLLHLLDTYEGQASVSLVLDMVKSHYEEETNA' A
#
# COMPACT_ATOMS: atom_id res chain seq x y z
N MET A 1 8.99 19.96 -10.52
CA MET A 1 8.34 19.31 -9.35
C MET A 1 9.41 18.89 -8.36
N THR A 2 9.20 19.19 -7.10
CA THR A 2 10.15 18.82 -6.04
C THR A 2 9.81 17.44 -5.46
N ASP A 3 10.76 16.82 -4.78
CA ASP A 3 10.54 15.55 -4.08
C ASP A 3 9.43 15.67 -3.05
N THR A 4 9.30 16.86 -2.42
CA THR A 4 8.26 17.16 -1.45
C THR A 4 6.87 17.04 -2.08
N ASP A 5 6.68 17.58 -3.29
CA ASP A 5 5.39 17.52 -3.98
C ASP A 5 5.03 16.09 -4.37
N ALA A 6 6.02 15.32 -4.85
CA ALA A 6 5.80 13.92 -5.21
C ALA A 6 5.43 13.09 -3.98
N HIS A 7 6.11 13.33 -2.85
CA HIS A 7 5.81 12.64 -1.60
C HIS A 7 4.39 12.98 -1.11
N ALA A 8 4.04 14.26 -1.10
CA ALA A 8 2.71 14.70 -0.66
C ALA A 8 1.60 14.08 -1.51
N GLN A 9 1.81 13.98 -2.82
CA GLN A 9 0.85 13.36 -3.73
C GLN A 9 0.67 11.87 -3.43
N ARG A 10 1.76 11.17 -3.16
CA ARG A 10 1.71 9.74 -2.81
C ARG A 10 0.94 9.51 -1.51
N VAL A 11 1.20 10.34 -0.50
CA VAL A 11 0.48 10.27 0.78
C VAL A 11 -1.00 10.54 0.57
N TYR A 12 -1.34 11.54 -0.24
CA TYR A 12 -2.73 11.86 -0.54
C TYR A 12 -3.45 10.68 -1.21
N LEU A 13 -2.84 10.10 -2.25
CA LEU A 13 -3.44 8.98 -2.96
C LEU A 13 -3.61 7.75 -2.07
N ALA A 14 -2.63 7.48 -1.22
CA ALA A 14 -2.71 6.39 -0.26
C ALA A 14 -3.81 6.65 0.76
N GLY A 15 -3.97 7.90 1.20
CA GLY A 15 -5.05 8.30 2.10
C GLY A 15 -6.43 8.06 1.51
N GLU A 16 -6.61 8.36 0.22
CA GLU A 16 -7.86 8.08 -0.48
C GLU A 16 -8.15 6.58 -0.52
N ALA A 17 -7.14 5.78 -0.79
CA ALA A 17 -7.27 4.32 -0.84
C ALA A 17 -7.65 3.74 0.52
N ILE A 18 -6.98 4.18 1.59
CA ILE A 18 -7.29 3.67 2.94
C ILE A 18 -8.69 4.09 3.40
N ASN A 19 -9.14 5.29 3.05
CA ASN A 19 -10.49 5.74 3.37
C ASN A 19 -11.54 4.88 2.67
N ALA A 20 -11.34 4.58 1.40
CA ALA A 20 -12.23 3.70 0.65
C ALA A 20 -12.29 2.30 1.26
N TYR A 21 -11.13 1.77 1.67
CA TYR A 21 -11.02 0.47 2.31
C TYR A 21 -11.78 0.43 3.64
N ARG A 22 -11.60 1.46 4.49
CA ARG A 22 -12.30 1.57 5.77
C ARG A 22 -13.81 1.63 5.58
N ASN A 23 -14.26 2.42 4.60
CA ASN A 23 -15.68 2.55 4.30
C ASN A 23 -16.27 1.23 3.82
N ALA A 24 -15.57 0.52 2.96
CA ALA A 24 -16.02 -0.77 2.43
C ALA A 24 -16.09 -1.83 3.53
N ARG A 25 -15.12 -1.83 4.44
CA ARG A 25 -15.06 -2.79 5.55
C ARG A 25 -16.06 -2.47 6.65
N GLY A 26 -16.38 -1.19 6.83
CA GLY A 26 -17.33 -0.75 7.85
C GLY A 26 -16.77 -0.65 9.26
N THR A 27 -15.45 -0.79 9.42
CA THR A 27 -14.79 -0.65 10.73
C THR A 27 -13.64 0.32 10.65
N LEU A 28 -13.32 0.93 11.79
CA LEU A 28 -12.24 1.90 11.91
C LEU A 28 -11.35 1.47 13.08
N ASN A 29 -10.11 1.13 12.79
CA ASN A 29 -9.10 0.78 13.78
C ASN A 29 -7.98 1.81 13.77
N ALA A 30 -6.90 1.56 14.51
CA ALA A 30 -5.73 2.42 14.46
C ALA A 30 -5.17 2.49 13.04
N PRO A 31 -4.61 3.64 12.62
CA PRO A 31 -4.12 3.78 11.23
C PRO A 31 -3.12 2.72 10.79
N ASP A 32 -2.19 2.33 11.65
CA ASP A 32 -1.20 1.32 11.32
C ASP A 32 -1.83 -0.07 11.14
N GLU A 33 -2.86 -0.39 11.91
CA GLU A 33 -3.60 -1.64 11.78
C GLU A 33 -4.37 -1.67 10.46
N ASP A 34 -5.07 -0.59 10.13
CA ASP A 34 -5.84 -0.51 8.89
C ASP A 34 -4.93 -0.56 7.66
N ILE A 35 -3.78 0.10 7.71
CA ILE A 35 -2.81 0.06 6.62
C ILE A 35 -2.25 -1.34 6.45
N THR A 36 -1.90 -2.01 7.55
CA THR A 36 -1.42 -3.39 7.51
C THR A 36 -2.46 -4.31 6.89
N ASP A 37 -3.71 -4.19 7.32
CA ASP A 37 -4.80 -5.02 6.81
C ASP A 37 -5.04 -4.79 5.32
N LEU A 38 -4.98 -3.54 4.86
CA LEU A 38 -5.12 -3.23 3.44
C LEU A 38 -3.99 -3.86 2.62
N ILE A 39 -2.76 -3.79 3.12
CA ILE A 39 -1.62 -4.39 2.43
C ILE A 39 -1.82 -5.91 2.32
N VAL A 40 -2.20 -6.56 3.41
CA VAL A 40 -2.45 -8.01 3.41
C VAL A 40 -3.57 -8.36 2.42
N ASP A 41 -4.65 -7.60 2.42
CA ASP A 41 -5.79 -7.87 1.53
C ASP A 41 -5.42 -7.63 0.06
N LEU A 42 -4.57 -6.64 -0.22
CA LEU A 42 -4.05 -6.43 -1.57
C LEU A 42 -3.20 -7.61 -2.04
N LEU A 43 -2.44 -8.22 -1.13
CA LEU A 43 -1.66 -9.41 -1.47
C LEU A 43 -2.57 -10.62 -1.75
N HIS A 44 -3.66 -10.77 -1.02
CA HIS A 44 -4.67 -11.79 -1.33
C HIS A 44 -5.28 -11.57 -2.71
N LEU A 45 -5.59 -10.32 -3.04
CA LEU A 45 -6.10 -9.98 -4.36
C LEU A 45 -5.10 -10.33 -5.46
N LEU A 46 -3.82 -9.98 -5.25
CA LEU A 46 -2.75 -10.29 -6.18
C LEU A 46 -2.61 -11.80 -6.36
N ASP A 47 -2.68 -12.57 -5.28
CA ASP A 47 -2.62 -14.03 -5.32
C ASP A 47 -3.74 -14.59 -6.22
N THR A 48 -4.92 -14.01 -6.14
CA THR A 48 -6.05 -14.40 -6.98
C THR A 48 -5.77 -14.19 -8.47
N TYR A 49 -5.09 -13.10 -8.82
CA TYR A 49 -4.79 -12.78 -10.22
C TYR A 49 -3.56 -13.53 -10.75
N GLU A 50 -2.50 -13.63 -9.96
CA GLU A 50 -1.17 -14.00 -10.44
C GLU A 50 -0.57 -15.24 -9.75
N GLY A 51 -1.09 -15.62 -8.59
CA GLY A 51 -0.55 -16.73 -7.79
C GLY A 51 0.51 -16.30 -6.78
N GLN A 52 0.88 -17.24 -5.90
CA GLN A 52 1.75 -16.95 -4.76
C GLN A 52 3.17 -16.53 -5.13
N ALA A 53 3.69 -17.06 -6.24
CA ALA A 53 5.03 -16.68 -6.69
C ALA A 53 5.12 -15.18 -6.98
N SER A 54 4.06 -14.62 -7.56
CA SER A 54 3.98 -13.19 -7.85
C SER A 54 3.86 -12.35 -6.58
N VAL A 55 3.20 -12.87 -5.55
CA VAL A 55 3.09 -12.18 -4.26
C VAL A 55 4.47 -11.95 -3.65
N SER A 56 5.30 -12.98 -3.61
CA SER A 56 6.67 -12.86 -3.08
C SER A 56 7.49 -11.86 -3.87
N LEU A 57 7.42 -11.92 -5.19
CA LEU A 57 8.14 -11.00 -6.07
C LEU A 57 7.70 -9.55 -5.86
N VAL A 58 6.39 -9.32 -5.78
CA VAL A 58 5.84 -7.97 -5.59
C VAL A 58 6.24 -7.42 -4.22
N LEU A 59 6.23 -8.23 -3.17
CA LEU A 59 6.69 -7.80 -1.84
C LEU A 59 8.14 -7.30 -1.88
N ASP A 60 9.02 -8.04 -2.55
CA ASP A 60 10.40 -7.62 -2.70
C ASP A 60 10.51 -6.31 -3.47
N MET A 61 9.74 -6.16 -4.54
CA MET A 61 9.72 -4.94 -5.34
C MET A 61 9.19 -3.73 -4.54
N VAL A 62 8.13 -3.93 -3.77
CA VAL A 62 7.54 -2.87 -2.93
C VAL A 62 8.57 -2.38 -1.90
N LYS A 63 9.23 -3.31 -1.22
CA LYS A 63 10.25 -2.97 -0.24
C LYS A 63 11.39 -2.19 -0.88
N SER A 64 11.87 -2.67 -2.02
CA SER A 64 12.96 -2.04 -2.77
C SER A 64 12.60 -0.62 -3.21
N HIS A 65 11.42 -0.44 -3.77
CA HIS A 65 10.94 0.88 -4.22
C HIS A 65 10.80 1.84 -3.05
N TYR A 66 10.25 1.38 -1.94
CA TYR A 66 10.10 2.21 -0.76
C TYR A 66 11.46 2.67 -0.23
N GLU A 67 12.43 1.76 -0.15
CA GLU A 67 13.77 2.07 0.33
C GLU A 67 14.48 3.06 -0.59
N GLU A 68 14.35 2.90 -1.91
CA GLU A 68 14.91 3.82 -2.88
C GLU A 68 14.33 5.23 -2.74
N GLU A 69 13.03 5.33 -2.55
CA GLU A 69 12.34 6.60 -2.43
C GLU A 69 12.66 7.32 -1.13
N THR A 70 12.90 6.58 -0.05
CA THR A 70 13.20 7.17 1.25
C THR A 70 14.69 7.48 1.45
N ASN A 71 15.56 6.82 0.71
CA ASN A 71 17.00 6.99 0.81
C ASN A 71 17.58 7.92 -0.27
N ALA A 72 16.75 8.41 -1.14
CA ALA A 72 17.18 9.28 -2.24
C ALA A 72 17.58 10.69 -1.76
#